data_2cf4f2c74e0a3c6555359817bbbb564e
#
_entry.id   2cf4f2c74e0a3c6555359817bbbb564e
#
_cell.length_a   1.000
_cell.length_b   1.000
_cell.length_c   1.000
_cell.angle_alpha   90.00
_cell.angle_beta   90.00
_cell.angle_gamma   90.00
#
_symmetry.space_group_name_H-M   'P 1'
#
loop_
_entity.id
_entity.type
_entity.pdbx_description
1 polymer ?
#
loop_
_entity_poly.entity_id
_entity_poly.type
_entity_poly.pdbx_seq_one_letter_code
_entity_poly.pdbx_strand_id
1 'polypeptide(L)'
;MYQVTIYTDGACSRNGDKNAIGGYGAILVFGDREKIVRGNAVGTTNNRMELTAVLEGVRALKKPCEIQVVTDSQYVVTGCKSMKAWLQKKDFPNKDLWIQLIKIGNDGGHKIKVVKVQGHSGEVYNERCDYIAREQIRKAMNEG
;
A
#
# COMPACT_ATOMS: atom_id res chain seq x y z
N MET A 1 2.07 -9.40 20.95
CA MET A 1 2.34 -9.09 19.54
C MET A 1 2.97 -7.71 19.44
N TYR A 2 3.87 -7.54 18.49
CA TYR A 2 4.44 -6.24 18.21
C TYR A 2 3.38 -5.32 17.59
N GLN A 3 3.41 -4.06 17.96
CA GLN A 3 2.51 -3.05 17.38
C GLN A 3 3.30 -2.23 16.36
N VAL A 4 2.80 -2.20 15.13
CA VAL A 4 3.45 -1.51 14.01
C VAL A 4 2.43 -0.63 13.32
N THR A 5 2.82 0.61 13.02
CA THR A 5 2.03 1.48 12.14
C THR A 5 2.69 1.50 10.78
N ILE A 6 1.91 1.26 9.73
CA ILE A 6 2.40 1.32 8.35
C ILE A 6 1.69 2.45 7.63
N TYR A 7 2.42 3.49 7.29
CA TYR A 7 1.94 4.59 6.45
C TYR A 7 2.21 4.23 5.01
N THR A 8 1.22 4.42 4.14
CA THR A 8 1.32 3.98 2.74
C THR A 8 0.81 5.05 1.78
N ASP A 9 1.39 5.07 0.59
CA ASP A 9 0.87 5.87 -0.51
C ASP A 9 1.29 5.24 -1.83
N GLY A 10 0.50 5.53 -2.88
CA GLY A 10 0.79 5.11 -4.23
C GLY A 10 0.43 6.21 -5.20
N ALA A 11 1.10 6.23 -6.33
CA ALA A 11 0.88 7.22 -7.37
C ALA A 11 1.08 6.56 -8.73
N CYS A 12 0.47 7.14 -9.76
CA CYS A 12 0.62 6.62 -11.11
C CYS A 12 0.51 7.76 -12.12
N SER A 13 1.48 7.84 -13.03
CA SER A 13 1.39 8.71 -14.19
C SER A 13 0.64 7.96 -15.30
N ARG A 14 -0.23 8.65 -16.03
CA ARG A 14 -1.03 8.05 -17.11
C ARG A 14 -1.86 6.87 -16.61
N ASN A 15 -2.56 7.06 -15.52
CA ASN A 15 -3.35 6.02 -14.85
C ASN A 15 -4.21 5.21 -15.84
N GLY A 16 -3.99 3.89 -15.87
CA GLY A 16 -4.73 2.98 -16.75
C GLY A 16 -4.15 2.81 -18.15
N ASP A 17 -3.12 3.57 -18.51
CA ASP A 17 -2.43 3.43 -19.80
C ASP A 17 -1.45 2.26 -19.72
N LYS A 18 -1.24 1.54 -20.83
CA LYS A 18 -0.28 0.42 -20.87
C LYS A 18 1.16 0.85 -20.58
N ASN A 19 1.48 2.13 -20.80
CA ASN A 19 2.79 2.70 -20.53
C ASN A 19 2.81 3.49 -19.21
N ALA A 20 1.76 3.38 -18.40
CA ALA A 20 1.71 4.04 -17.10
C ALA A 20 2.88 3.61 -16.24
N ILE A 21 3.46 4.55 -15.53
CA ILE A 21 4.51 4.27 -14.55
C ILE A 21 3.94 4.64 -13.18
N GLY A 22 3.93 3.66 -12.29
CA GLY A 22 3.47 3.85 -10.93
C GLY A 22 4.61 3.71 -9.93
N GLY A 23 4.42 4.33 -8.79
CA GLY A 23 5.34 4.21 -7.67
C GLY A 23 4.56 4.03 -6.37
N TYR A 24 5.20 3.42 -5.39
CA TYR A 24 4.62 3.28 -4.07
C TYR A 24 5.67 3.48 -3.00
N GLY A 25 5.19 3.87 -1.82
CA GLY A 25 6.03 3.99 -0.65
C GLY A 25 5.28 3.59 0.59
N ALA A 26 5.96 2.94 1.51
CA ALA A 26 5.46 2.60 2.82
C ALA A 26 6.52 2.91 3.87
N ILE A 27 6.09 3.45 5.01
CA ILE A 27 6.96 3.69 6.15
C ILE A 27 6.41 2.88 7.30
N LEU A 28 7.20 1.91 7.76
CA LEU A 28 6.86 1.06 8.89
C LEU A 28 7.46 1.67 10.14
N VAL A 29 6.63 1.98 11.13
CA VAL A 29 7.06 2.59 12.38
C VAL A 29 6.84 1.61 13.53
N PHE A 30 7.91 1.30 14.23
CA PHE A 30 7.90 0.44 15.41
C PHE A 30 8.70 1.15 16.50
N GLY A 31 7.99 1.71 17.48
CA GLY A 31 8.63 2.53 18.51
C GLY A 31 9.33 3.73 17.89
N ASP A 32 10.61 3.85 18.10
CA ASP A 32 11.44 4.92 17.55
C ASP A 32 12.17 4.51 16.25
N ARG A 33 11.86 3.32 15.72
CA ARG A 33 12.49 2.79 14.51
C ARG A 33 11.57 2.94 13.32
N GLU A 34 12.18 3.19 12.17
CA GLU A 34 11.47 3.29 10.89
C GLU A 34 12.13 2.40 9.86
N LYS A 35 11.29 1.82 8.99
CA LYS A 35 11.77 1.12 7.80
C LYS A 35 10.98 1.62 6.60
N ILE A 36 11.68 1.95 5.52
CA ILE A 36 11.04 2.40 4.27
C ILE A 36 11.03 1.25 3.28
N VAL A 37 9.86 1.00 2.68
CA VAL A 37 9.68 0.05 1.59
C VAL A 37 9.15 0.84 0.41
N ARG A 38 9.71 0.64 -0.79
CA ARG A 38 9.36 1.42 -1.97
C ARG A 38 9.61 0.62 -3.23
N GLY A 39 8.94 1.02 -4.31
CA GLY A 39 9.11 0.38 -5.59
C GLY A 39 8.31 1.06 -6.68
N ASN A 40 8.45 0.54 -7.90
CA ASN A 40 7.73 1.05 -9.05
C ASN A 40 7.30 -0.08 -9.96
N ALA A 41 6.39 0.25 -10.90
CA ALA A 41 5.86 -0.73 -11.85
C ALA A 41 5.42 -0.01 -13.12
N VAL A 42 5.38 -0.75 -14.22
CA VAL A 42 4.89 -0.27 -15.51
C VAL A 42 3.56 -0.94 -15.81
N GLY A 43 2.66 -0.25 -16.50
CA GLY A 43 1.36 -0.80 -16.87
C GLY A 43 0.44 -0.98 -15.67
N THR A 44 0.46 -0.04 -14.77
CA THR A 44 -0.25 -0.11 -13.49
C THR A 44 -1.30 0.98 -13.35
N THR A 45 -1.91 1.08 -12.18
CA THR A 45 -2.91 2.10 -11.85
C THR A 45 -2.64 2.68 -10.47
N ASN A 46 -3.24 3.84 -10.17
CA ASN A 46 -3.20 4.42 -8.83
C ASN A 46 -3.64 3.41 -7.76
N ASN A 47 -4.79 2.76 -7.98
CA ASN A 47 -5.33 1.81 -7.01
C ASN A 47 -4.40 0.62 -6.78
N ARG A 48 -3.76 0.12 -7.85
CA ARG A 48 -2.78 -0.97 -7.69
C ARG A 48 -1.58 -0.52 -6.86
N MET A 49 -1.10 0.69 -7.10
CA MET A 49 0.06 1.20 -6.34
C MET A 49 -0.29 1.45 -4.88
N GLU A 50 -1.48 1.98 -4.61
CA GLU A 50 -1.95 2.16 -3.25
C GLU A 50 -2.01 0.83 -2.50
N LEU A 51 -2.56 -0.19 -3.13
CA LEU A 51 -2.67 -1.53 -2.53
C LEU A 51 -1.31 -2.22 -2.43
N THR A 52 -0.44 -2.02 -3.42
CA THR A 52 0.91 -2.59 -3.41
C THR A 52 1.73 -2.05 -2.24
N ALA A 53 1.56 -0.77 -1.91
CA ALA A 53 2.23 -0.18 -0.75
C ALA A 53 1.85 -0.92 0.53
N VAL A 54 0.56 -1.22 0.72
CA VAL A 54 0.09 -1.99 1.87
C VAL A 54 0.68 -3.40 1.86
N LEU A 55 0.57 -4.08 0.72
CA LEU A 55 1.04 -5.46 0.56
C LEU A 55 2.53 -5.57 0.88
N GLU A 56 3.35 -4.73 0.28
CA GLU A 56 4.79 -4.80 0.48
C GLU A 56 5.20 -4.35 1.89
N GLY A 57 4.45 -3.41 2.48
CA GLY A 57 4.67 -3.03 3.88
C GLY A 57 4.44 -4.19 4.83
N VAL A 58 3.32 -4.90 4.68
CA VAL A 58 3.02 -6.06 5.51
C VAL A 58 4.02 -7.18 5.26
N ARG A 59 4.37 -7.41 3.99
CA ARG A 59 5.34 -8.45 3.61
C ARG A 59 6.70 -8.27 4.28
N ALA A 60 7.08 -7.03 4.57
CA ALA A 60 8.37 -6.72 5.19
C ALA A 60 8.47 -7.15 6.66
N LEU A 61 7.34 -7.44 7.30
CA LEU A 61 7.30 -7.86 8.69
C LEU A 61 7.58 -9.35 8.82
N LYS A 62 8.46 -9.73 9.75
CA LYS A 62 8.91 -11.11 9.92
C LYS A 62 8.29 -11.82 11.12
N LYS A 63 7.59 -11.08 11.98
CA LYS A 63 6.96 -11.64 13.19
C LYS A 63 5.50 -11.20 13.26
N PRO A 64 4.64 -11.95 13.95
CA PRO A 64 3.24 -11.55 14.11
C PRO A 64 3.11 -10.16 14.73
N CYS A 65 2.34 -9.31 14.09
CA CYS A 65 2.17 -7.92 14.50
C CYS A 65 0.72 -7.51 14.52
N GLU A 66 0.37 -6.60 15.41
CA GLU A 66 -0.83 -5.81 15.29
C GLU A 66 -0.48 -4.62 14.43
N ILE A 67 -1.09 -4.53 13.26
CA ILE A 67 -0.73 -3.56 12.25
C ILE A 67 -1.85 -2.54 12.11
N GLN A 68 -1.50 -1.26 12.21
CA GLN A 68 -2.37 -0.17 11.82
C GLN A 68 -1.85 0.39 10.51
N VAL A 69 -2.61 0.21 9.43
CA VAL A 69 -2.30 0.80 8.13
C VAL A 69 -2.96 2.17 8.06
N VAL A 70 -2.17 3.20 7.79
CA VAL A 70 -2.65 4.58 7.65
C VAL A 70 -2.51 4.96 6.17
N THR A 71 -3.63 5.24 5.53
CA THR A 71 -3.69 5.53 4.08
C THR A 71 -4.66 6.66 3.79
N ASP A 72 -4.43 7.40 2.70
CA ASP A 72 -5.41 8.36 2.19
C ASP A 72 -6.30 7.75 1.09
N SER A 73 -6.09 6.48 0.77
CA SER A 73 -6.81 5.80 -0.31
C SER A 73 -8.17 5.30 0.13
N GLN A 74 -9.23 5.90 -0.39
CA GLN A 74 -10.58 5.40 -0.17
C GLN A 74 -10.75 4.00 -0.75
N TYR A 75 -10.06 3.70 -1.86
CA TYR A 75 -10.10 2.38 -2.47
C TYR A 75 -9.63 1.29 -1.49
N VAL A 76 -8.51 1.51 -0.84
CA VAL A 76 -7.95 0.55 0.13
C VAL A 76 -8.90 0.37 1.31
N VAL A 77 -9.42 1.46 1.86
CA VAL A 77 -10.36 1.42 2.99
C VAL A 77 -11.63 0.65 2.61
N THR A 78 -12.21 0.97 1.44
CA THR A 78 -13.42 0.31 0.96
C THR A 78 -13.18 -1.17 0.72
N GLY A 79 -12.04 -1.53 0.11
CA GLY A 79 -11.70 -2.93 -0.13
C GLY A 79 -11.58 -3.74 1.13
N CYS A 80 -10.94 -3.18 2.16
CA CYS A 80 -10.82 -3.86 3.44
C CYS A 80 -12.18 -4.12 4.10
N LYS A 81 -13.10 -3.17 4.00
CA LYS A 81 -14.45 -3.31 4.54
C LYS A 81 -15.31 -4.27 3.72
N SER A 82 -15.12 -4.30 2.41
CA SER A 82 -15.97 -5.03 1.48
C SER A 82 -15.41 -6.39 1.06
N MET A 83 -14.29 -6.80 1.63
CA MET A 83 -13.56 -7.97 1.13
C MET A 83 -14.40 -9.25 1.16
N LYS A 84 -15.21 -9.46 2.19
CA LYS A 84 -16.08 -10.64 2.24
C LYS A 84 -17.03 -10.68 1.05
N ALA A 85 -17.62 -9.52 0.70
CA ALA A 85 -18.54 -9.42 -0.42
C ALA A 85 -17.80 -9.61 -1.75
N TRP A 86 -16.62 -9.00 -1.89
CA TRP A 86 -15.85 -9.11 -3.12
C TRP A 86 -15.38 -10.53 -3.39
N LEU A 87 -15.01 -11.26 -2.36
CA LEU A 87 -14.58 -12.66 -2.50
C LEU A 87 -15.69 -13.60 -2.95
N GLN A 88 -16.95 -13.19 -2.85
CA GLN A 88 -18.07 -13.95 -3.40
C GLN A 88 -18.14 -13.84 -4.91
N LYS A 89 -17.49 -12.85 -5.49
CA LYS A 89 -17.48 -12.63 -6.95
C LYS A 89 -16.40 -13.49 -7.58
N LYS A 90 -16.66 -13.97 -8.80
CA LYS A 90 -15.67 -14.75 -9.55
C LYS A 90 -14.43 -13.91 -9.82
N ASP A 91 -14.62 -12.64 -10.11
CA ASP A 91 -13.51 -11.73 -10.38
C ASP A 91 -13.86 -10.32 -9.88
N PHE A 92 -12.84 -9.55 -9.58
CA PHE A 92 -12.94 -8.14 -9.18
C PHE A 92 -11.59 -7.45 -9.38
N PRO A 93 -11.56 -6.11 -9.50
CA PRO A 93 -10.32 -5.39 -9.78
C PRO A 93 -9.23 -5.67 -8.72
N ASN A 94 -8.01 -5.92 -9.21
CA ASN A 94 -6.83 -6.15 -8.37
C ASN A 94 -6.95 -7.37 -7.45
N LYS A 95 -7.77 -8.33 -7.83
CA LYS A 95 -7.98 -9.57 -7.07
C LYS A 95 -6.66 -10.23 -6.69
N ASP A 96 -5.70 -10.26 -7.60
CA ASP A 96 -4.38 -10.87 -7.37
C ASP A 96 -3.69 -10.27 -6.14
N LEU A 97 -3.71 -8.94 -6.00
CA LEU A 97 -3.08 -8.26 -4.87
C LEU A 97 -3.84 -8.48 -3.57
N TRP A 98 -5.18 -8.43 -3.63
CA TRP A 98 -6.01 -8.67 -2.45
C TRP A 98 -5.82 -10.08 -1.89
N ILE A 99 -5.77 -11.07 -2.76
CA ILE A 99 -5.53 -12.47 -2.35
C ILE A 99 -4.17 -12.59 -1.68
N GLN A 100 -3.14 -11.98 -2.26
CA GLN A 100 -1.79 -11.98 -1.66
C GLN A 100 -1.80 -11.32 -0.27
N LEU A 101 -2.50 -10.20 -0.11
CA LEU A 101 -2.57 -9.50 1.17
C LEU A 101 -3.24 -10.36 2.24
N ILE A 102 -4.36 -11.00 1.88
CA ILE A 102 -5.07 -11.91 2.80
C ILE A 102 -4.14 -13.05 3.22
N LYS A 103 -3.45 -13.64 2.24
CA LYS A 103 -2.55 -14.77 2.51
C LYS A 103 -1.41 -14.39 3.43
N ILE A 104 -0.70 -13.30 3.17
CA ILE A 104 0.42 -12.90 4.02
C ILE A 104 -0.05 -12.43 5.41
N GLY A 105 -1.24 -11.85 5.49
CA GLY A 105 -1.83 -11.49 6.77
C GLY A 105 -2.10 -12.71 7.63
N ASN A 106 -2.71 -13.74 7.04
CA ASN A 106 -3.04 -14.98 7.75
C ASN A 106 -1.78 -15.79 8.06
N ASP A 107 -0.91 -16.00 7.08
CA ASP A 107 0.32 -16.80 7.26
C ASP A 107 1.26 -16.16 8.26
N GLY A 108 1.32 -14.83 8.28
CA GLY A 108 2.17 -14.09 9.22
C GLY A 108 1.57 -13.95 10.62
N GLY A 109 0.32 -14.36 10.80
CA GLY A 109 -0.37 -14.20 12.08
C GLY A 109 -0.65 -12.75 12.44
N HIS A 110 -0.79 -11.88 11.43
CA HIS A 110 -1.00 -10.45 11.63
C HIS A 110 -2.47 -10.12 11.88
N LYS A 111 -2.70 -9.08 12.68
CA LYS A 111 -3.99 -8.43 12.80
C LYS A 111 -3.88 -7.07 12.15
N ILE A 112 -4.70 -6.82 11.14
CA ILE A 112 -4.58 -5.61 10.32
C ILE A 112 -5.82 -4.74 10.49
N LYS A 113 -5.60 -3.48 10.85
CA LYS A 113 -6.61 -2.44 10.93
C LYS A 113 -6.23 -1.33 9.97
N VAL A 114 -7.19 -0.79 9.23
CA VAL A 114 -6.94 0.28 8.27
C VAL A 114 -7.63 1.56 8.75
N VAL A 115 -6.88 2.64 8.74
CA VAL A 115 -7.36 3.98 9.13
C VAL A 115 -7.13 4.92 7.96
N LYS A 116 -8.17 5.66 7.60
CA LYS A 116 -8.06 6.65 6.54
C LYS A 116 -7.65 8.00 7.12
N VAL A 117 -6.68 8.64 6.45
CA VAL A 117 -6.33 10.05 6.69
C VAL A 117 -6.69 10.86 5.45
N GLN A 118 -6.86 12.16 5.61
CA GLN A 118 -7.10 13.04 4.48
C GLN A 118 -5.78 13.34 3.77
N GLY A 119 -5.74 13.11 2.45
CA GLY A 119 -4.57 13.42 1.66
C GLY A 119 -4.26 14.91 1.68
N HIS A 120 -2.98 15.24 1.68
CA HIS A 120 -2.48 16.62 1.67
C HIS A 120 -2.97 17.45 2.88
N SER A 121 -3.17 16.79 4.01
CA SER A 121 -3.64 17.43 5.24
C SER A 121 -2.51 17.95 6.14
N GLY A 122 -1.24 17.84 5.68
CA GLY A 122 -0.08 18.22 6.49
C GLY A 122 0.41 17.14 7.43
N GLU A 123 -0.13 15.93 7.32
CA GLU A 123 0.33 14.80 8.11
C GLU A 123 1.70 14.35 7.57
N VAL A 124 2.71 14.35 8.45
CA VAL A 124 4.13 14.19 8.06
C VAL A 124 4.40 12.87 7.36
N TYR A 125 3.92 11.76 7.91
CA TYR A 125 4.19 10.44 7.31
C TYR A 125 3.44 10.25 5.99
N ASN A 126 2.21 10.77 5.90
CA ASN A 126 1.46 10.71 4.66
C ASN A 126 2.18 11.48 3.55
N GLU A 127 2.68 12.67 3.87
CA GLU A 127 3.44 13.48 2.90
C GLU A 127 4.77 12.83 2.50
N ARG A 128 5.44 12.19 3.45
CA ARG A 128 6.68 11.45 3.15
C ARG A 128 6.41 10.28 2.20
N CYS A 129 5.33 9.54 2.43
CA CYS A 129 4.96 8.42 1.55
C CYS A 129 4.61 8.92 0.14
N ASP A 130 3.90 10.03 0.03
CA ASP A 130 3.58 10.66 -1.25
C ASP A 130 4.87 11.03 -2.00
N TYR A 131 5.81 11.66 -1.32
CA TYR A 131 7.10 12.01 -1.90
C TYR A 131 7.85 10.76 -2.40
N ILE A 132 7.90 9.71 -1.57
CA ILE A 132 8.58 8.45 -1.94
C ILE A 132 7.94 7.85 -3.18
N ALA A 133 6.61 7.79 -3.23
CA ALA A 133 5.88 7.21 -4.38
C ALA A 133 6.19 7.98 -5.67
N ARG A 134 6.17 9.31 -5.60
CA ARG A 134 6.47 10.15 -6.77
C ARG A 134 7.94 10.07 -7.20
N GLU A 135 8.86 9.97 -6.24
CA GLU A 135 10.28 9.78 -6.54
C GLU A 135 10.50 8.44 -7.26
N GLN A 136 9.76 7.40 -6.92
CA GLN A 136 9.86 6.13 -7.61
C GLN A 136 9.43 6.24 -9.08
N ILE A 137 8.41 7.05 -9.37
CA ILE A 137 8.00 7.30 -10.75
C ILE A 137 9.11 8.04 -11.51
N ARG A 138 9.65 9.11 -10.92
CA ARG A 138 10.72 9.89 -11.53
C ARG A 138 11.93 9.02 -11.82
N LYS A 139 12.32 8.19 -10.87
CA LYS A 139 13.45 7.27 -11.01
C LYS A 139 13.22 6.28 -12.15
N ALA A 140 12.03 5.68 -12.23
CA ALA A 140 11.70 4.74 -13.29
C ALA A 140 11.72 5.41 -14.67
N MET A 141 11.25 6.65 -14.78
CA MET A 141 11.27 7.40 -16.02
C MET A 141 12.70 7.69 -16.48
N ASN A 142 13.60 8.00 -15.57
CA ASN A 142 15.00 8.32 -15.88
C ASN A 142 15.81 7.08 -16.24
N GLU A 143 15.41 5.90 -15.75
CA GLU A 143 16.08 4.64 -16.03
C GLU A 143 15.57 3.97 -17.32
N GLY A 144 14.39 4.38 -17.75
CA GLY A 144 13.76 3.84 -18.94
C GLY A 144 14.10 4.63 -20.16
#